data_3af7373cfa8b38e07ecc2495e4702e80
#
_entry.id   3af7373cfa8b38e07ecc2495e4702e80
#
_cell.length_a   1.000
_cell.length_b   1.000
_cell.length_c   1.000
_cell.angle_alpha   90.00
_cell.angle_beta   90.00
_cell.angle_gamma   90.00
#
_symmetry.space_group_name_H-M   'P 1'
#
loop_
_entity.id
_entity.type
_entity.pdbx_description
1 polymer ?
#
loop_
_entity_poly.entity_id
_entity_poly.type
_entity_poly.pdbx_seq_one_letter_code
_entity_poly.pdbx_strand_id
1 'polypeptide(L)'
;RLIARGAVFDHEASGEISLHREGGHHRNRILHAGGDATGAEVSRALLAAVTQDAGIEVVEHALVIDALKDAQGQVCGVTLHVIGAGSRGGIGRAIGRAVVLATGGLGQVYAQTTNPAVATGDGVGVALRAGARIADMEFVQFHPTVMWLGPTARGQQPLISEAVRGDGAFLVDDAGQRFMRDVHPLADLAPRDVVAKAIMRKMIETRRPHVWLDARNIDNWQEHFPTIYASCAAYGVNPSRDLIPVSPAAHYASGGARVDLNGRTTIPGLYACGETACTGVHGANRLASNSLLEGLVFAARIADDLALNLPTPGEPIADFSNEVLLIPSVRDQISTSMTEGAGVLRSAQSLDHTLSDLERFGKQASSEPCVEAWEATNLHLVARAIVEVAKIREETRGSHWREDFPQTSPAWQKRILLELVDGAFSHSFEPVANA
;
A
#
# COMPACT_ATOMS: atom_id res chain seq x y z
N ARG A 1 11.55 20.81 8.11
CA ARG A 1 10.51 20.46 9.12
C ARG A 1 10.92 19.22 9.93
N LEU A 2 11.29 18.08 9.30
CA LEU A 2 11.71 16.87 10.02
C LEU A 2 12.97 17.08 10.87
N ILE A 3 14.01 17.68 10.30
CA ILE A 3 15.27 18.01 11.03
C ILE A 3 14.98 18.89 12.25
N ALA A 4 14.07 19.88 12.10
CA ALA A 4 13.64 20.73 13.21
C ALA A 4 12.86 19.96 14.30
N ARG A 5 12.41 18.73 14.03
CA ARG A 5 11.78 17.79 14.98
C ARG A 5 12.74 16.69 15.44
N GLY A 6 14.05 16.84 15.16
CA GLY A 6 15.08 15.93 15.65
C GLY A 6 15.34 14.71 14.75
N ALA A 7 14.89 14.72 13.49
CA ALA A 7 15.30 13.69 12.54
C ALA A 7 16.74 13.90 12.10
N VAL A 8 17.53 12.81 12.08
CA VAL A 8 18.94 12.79 11.70
C VAL A 8 19.08 12.00 10.41
N PHE A 9 19.71 12.62 9.40
CA PHE A 9 20.01 12.00 8.11
C PHE A 9 21.52 11.81 7.94
N ASP A 10 21.90 10.93 7.02
CA ASP A 10 23.31 10.64 6.74
C ASP A 10 23.99 11.86 6.10
N HIS A 11 25.28 12.08 6.44
CA HIS A 11 26.07 13.20 5.98
C HIS A 11 27.31 12.73 5.25
N GLU A 12 27.74 13.51 4.27
CA GLU A 12 29.05 13.37 3.62
C GLU A 12 30.17 13.76 4.58
N ALA A 13 31.39 13.37 4.23
CA ALA A 13 32.58 13.78 4.99
C ALA A 13 32.75 15.31 5.09
N SER A 14 32.15 16.07 4.19
CA SER A 14 32.09 17.54 4.20
C SER A 14 31.16 18.12 5.26
N GLY A 15 30.28 17.28 5.87
CA GLY A 15 29.22 17.70 6.78
C GLY A 15 27.91 18.09 6.07
N GLU A 16 27.85 18.06 4.76
CA GLU A 16 26.61 18.23 4.02
C GLU A 16 25.75 16.96 4.06
N ILE A 17 24.42 17.10 3.92
CA ILE A 17 23.52 15.96 3.89
C ILE A 17 23.80 15.12 2.63
N SER A 18 24.00 13.82 2.82
CA SER A 18 24.22 12.89 1.71
C SER A 18 22.95 12.70 0.88
N LEU A 19 23.10 12.80 -0.44
CA LEU A 19 22.01 12.63 -1.39
C LEU A 19 22.30 11.45 -2.31
N HIS A 20 21.35 10.52 -2.35
CA HIS A 20 21.42 9.30 -3.16
C HIS A 20 20.41 9.33 -4.32
N ARG A 21 20.61 8.42 -5.26
CA ARG A 21 19.71 8.20 -6.39
C ARG A 21 19.19 6.76 -6.36
N GLU A 22 17.89 6.62 -6.41
CA GLU A 22 17.23 5.31 -6.55
C GLU A 22 16.69 5.11 -7.97
N GLY A 23 16.23 3.88 -8.26
CA GLY A 23 15.70 3.51 -9.57
C GLY A 23 14.58 4.43 -10.05
N GLY A 24 14.63 4.83 -11.31
CA GLY A 24 13.69 5.77 -11.92
C GLY A 24 13.93 7.25 -11.61
N HIS A 25 14.84 7.59 -10.67
CA HIS A 25 15.24 8.97 -10.43
C HIS A 25 16.34 9.42 -11.38
N HIS A 26 16.25 10.65 -11.87
CA HIS A 26 17.24 11.21 -12.80
C HIS A 26 18.33 12.04 -12.09
N ARG A 27 18.18 12.27 -10.78
CA ARG A 27 19.10 13.09 -9.95
C ARG A 27 19.26 12.47 -8.57
N ASN A 28 20.39 12.78 -7.90
CA ASN A 28 20.59 12.51 -6.48
C ASN A 28 19.68 13.46 -5.70
N ARG A 29 18.68 12.92 -4.98
CA ARG A 29 17.71 13.70 -4.20
C ARG A 29 17.08 12.93 -3.05
N ILE A 30 17.51 11.70 -2.83
CA ILE A 30 16.97 10.83 -1.79
C ILE A 30 17.85 10.96 -0.55
N LEU A 31 17.22 11.27 0.58
CA LEU A 31 17.86 11.30 1.90
C LEU A 31 17.81 9.90 2.49
N HIS A 32 18.94 9.49 3.06
CA HIS A 32 19.04 8.24 3.82
C HIS A 32 19.31 8.54 5.30
N ALA A 33 18.96 7.60 6.15
CA ALA A 33 19.32 7.59 7.56
C ALA A 33 19.72 6.16 7.97
N GLY A 34 20.91 6.01 8.52
CA GLY A 34 21.46 4.72 8.91
C GLY A 34 21.54 3.72 7.75
N GLY A 35 21.90 4.18 6.55
CA GLY A 35 21.95 3.40 5.33
C GLY A 35 20.56 3.10 4.76
N ASP A 36 19.93 2.02 5.18
CA ASP A 36 18.63 1.54 4.67
C ASP A 36 17.44 1.72 5.66
N ALA A 37 17.62 2.56 6.73
CA ALA A 37 16.67 2.69 7.83
C ALA A 37 15.91 4.04 7.88
N THR A 38 15.80 4.76 6.77
CA THR A 38 15.18 6.11 6.70
C THR A 38 13.77 6.17 7.30
N GLY A 39 12.92 5.15 7.03
CA GLY A 39 11.57 5.07 7.58
C GLY A 39 11.56 4.98 9.10
N ALA A 40 12.47 4.20 9.68
CA ALA A 40 12.59 4.05 11.13
C ALA A 40 12.99 5.38 11.79
N GLU A 41 13.94 6.14 11.20
CA GLU A 41 14.34 7.44 11.72
C GLU A 41 13.23 8.48 11.65
N VAL A 42 12.50 8.55 10.55
CA VAL A 42 11.33 9.44 10.43
C VAL A 42 10.28 9.10 11.50
N SER A 43 9.96 7.82 11.68
CA SER A 43 9.04 7.37 12.72
C SER A 43 9.53 7.73 14.12
N ARG A 44 10.81 7.48 14.43
CA ARG A 44 11.41 7.82 15.73
C ARG A 44 11.25 9.31 16.06
N ALA A 45 11.61 10.16 15.10
CA ALA A 45 11.58 11.61 15.31
C ALA A 45 10.14 12.13 15.48
N LEU A 46 9.18 11.61 14.69
CA LEU A 46 7.78 12.03 14.79
C LEU A 46 7.12 11.49 16.07
N LEU A 47 7.36 10.25 16.46
CA LEU A 47 6.86 9.69 17.72
C LEU A 47 7.39 10.46 18.93
N ALA A 48 8.68 10.81 18.94
CA ALA A 48 9.27 11.62 19.99
C ALA A 48 8.59 13.00 20.09
N ALA A 49 8.28 13.64 18.94
CA ALA A 49 7.60 14.93 18.91
C ALA A 49 6.14 14.82 19.42
N VAL A 50 5.40 13.77 19.03
CA VAL A 50 4.03 13.51 19.49
C VAL A 50 4.00 13.27 21.00
N THR A 51 4.91 12.45 21.53
CA THR A 51 4.96 12.14 22.97
C THR A 51 5.25 13.38 23.85
N GLN A 52 5.95 14.38 23.30
CA GLN A 52 6.28 15.63 24.01
C GLN A 52 5.18 16.69 23.94
N ASP A 53 4.19 16.52 23.07
CA ASP A 53 3.11 17.49 22.89
C ASP A 53 1.88 17.11 23.72
N ALA A 54 1.66 17.82 24.84
CA ALA A 54 0.54 17.59 25.75
C ALA A 54 -0.85 17.88 25.11
N GLY A 55 -0.90 18.51 23.94
CA GLY A 55 -2.13 18.73 23.17
C GLY A 55 -2.54 17.52 22.31
N ILE A 56 -1.72 16.47 22.26
CA ILE A 56 -1.98 15.26 21.49
C ILE A 56 -2.24 14.09 22.42
N GLU A 57 -3.44 13.52 22.34
CA GLU A 57 -3.77 12.26 23.00
C GLU A 57 -3.55 11.10 22.03
N VAL A 58 -2.78 10.10 22.45
CA VAL A 58 -2.52 8.88 21.66
C VAL A 58 -3.32 7.73 22.27
N VAL A 59 -4.22 7.16 21.49
CA VAL A 59 -4.96 5.95 21.85
C VAL A 59 -4.40 4.78 21.06
N GLU A 60 -3.58 3.97 21.72
CA GLU A 60 -2.97 2.78 21.13
C GLU A 60 -3.94 1.61 21.08
N HIS A 61 -3.67 0.65 20.21
CA HIS A 61 -4.46 -0.58 20.02
C HIS A 61 -5.94 -0.30 19.71
N ALA A 62 -6.22 0.77 18.98
CA ALA A 62 -7.57 1.15 18.58
C ALA A 62 -7.80 0.89 17.08
N LEU A 63 -8.80 0.07 16.77
CA LEU A 63 -9.29 -0.13 15.42
C LEU A 63 -10.41 0.88 15.16
N VAL A 64 -10.25 1.76 14.17
CA VAL A 64 -11.32 2.60 13.65
C VAL A 64 -12.24 1.75 12.78
N ILE A 65 -13.52 1.73 13.10
CA ILE A 65 -14.53 0.90 12.43
C ILE A 65 -15.17 1.71 11.30
N ASP A 66 -15.78 2.87 11.63
CA ASP A 66 -16.47 3.73 10.66
C ASP A 66 -16.37 5.21 11.02
N ALA A 67 -16.63 6.07 10.01
CA ALA A 67 -16.78 7.50 10.21
C ALA A 67 -18.20 7.82 10.71
N LEU A 68 -18.31 8.69 11.71
CA LEU A 68 -19.57 9.24 12.21
C LEU A 68 -19.95 10.49 11.39
N LYS A 69 -21.20 10.58 10.97
CA LYS A 69 -21.74 11.73 10.22
C LYS A 69 -22.84 12.43 10.99
N ASP A 70 -22.94 13.73 10.80
CA ASP A 70 -24.06 14.54 11.28
C ASP A 70 -25.25 14.52 10.27
N ALA A 71 -26.32 15.22 10.60
CA ALA A 71 -27.52 15.28 9.75
C ALA A 71 -27.29 15.98 8.39
N GLN A 72 -26.20 16.69 8.23
CA GLN A 72 -25.78 17.34 6.97
C GLN A 72 -24.83 16.43 6.14
N GLY A 73 -24.49 15.25 6.66
CA GLY A 73 -23.56 14.32 6.02
C GLY A 73 -22.07 14.66 6.24
N GLN A 74 -21.76 15.67 7.08
CA GLN A 74 -20.40 15.99 7.44
C GLN A 74 -19.84 14.95 8.43
N VAL A 75 -18.60 14.50 8.21
CA VAL A 75 -17.90 13.64 9.16
C VAL A 75 -17.56 14.45 10.41
N CYS A 76 -18.00 13.96 11.58
CA CYS A 76 -17.86 14.60 12.89
C CYS A 76 -17.26 13.65 13.95
N GLY A 77 -16.61 12.58 13.53
CA GLY A 77 -15.96 11.63 14.43
C GLY A 77 -15.81 10.25 13.82
N VAL A 78 -15.45 9.30 14.65
CA VAL A 78 -15.32 7.88 14.28
C VAL A 78 -15.90 6.96 15.34
N THR A 79 -16.35 5.78 14.94
CA THR A 79 -16.50 4.64 15.83
C THR A 79 -15.20 3.87 15.88
N LEU A 80 -14.86 3.33 17.05
CA LEU A 80 -13.62 2.59 17.25
C LEU A 80 -13.79 1.48 18.30
N HIS A 81 -12.96 0.48 18.17
CA HIS A 81 -12.79 -0.57 19.17
C HIS A 81 -11.37 -0.52 19.75
N VAL A 82 -11.25 -0.41 21.07
CA VAL A 82 -9.95 -0.47 21.75
C VAL A 82 -9.69 -1.92 22.15
N ILE A 83 -8.67 -2.52 21.55
CA ILE A 83 -8.30 -3.94 21.73
C ILE A 83 -7.87 -4.15 23.19
N GLY A 84 -8.50 -5.13 23.85
CA GLY A 84 -8.21 -5.44 25.25
C GLY A 84 -8.95 -4.57 26.25
N ALA A 85 -9.77 -3.60 25.82
CA ALA A 85 -10.62 -2.79 26.70
C ALA A 85 -12.10 -3.12 26.50
N GLY A 86 -12.84 -3.20 27.59
CA GLY A 86 -14.29 -3.51 27.55
C GLY A 86 -14.60 -4.92 27.05
N SER A 87 -15.72 -5.07 26.32
CA SER A 87 -16.11 -6.34 25.70
C SER A 87 -15.41 -6.54 24.34
N ARG A 88 -15.28 -7.79 23.92
CA ARG A 88 -14.64 -8.16 22.63
C ARG A 88 -15.27 -7.47 21.40
N GLY A 89 -16.55 -7.17 21.45
CA GLY A 89 -17.30 -6.46 20.41
C GLY A 89 -17.68 -5.03 20.81
N GLY A 90 -17.08 -4.47 21.89
CA GLY A 90 -17.41 -3.13 22.39
C GLY A 90 -16.97 -2.03 21.41
N ILE A 91 -17.88 -1.12 21.10
CA ILE A 91 -17.65 0.01 20.22
C ILE A 91 -17.76 1.31 21.01
N GLY A 92 -16.70 2.12 20.94
CA GLY A 92 -16.66 3.49 21.43
C GLY A 92 -16.82 4.51 20.31
N ARG A 93 -16.87 5.80 20.69
CA ARG A 93 -16.91 6.93 19.75
C ARG A 93 -15.85 7.94 20.12
N ALA A 94 -15.15 8.47 19.12
CA ALA A 94 -14.32 9.66 19.24
C ALA A 94 -14.94 10.76 18.38
N ILE A 95 -15.38 11.83 19.03
CA ILE A 95 -16.03 12.97 18.37
C ILE A 95 -14.98 14.02 18.05
N GLY A 96 -15.01 14.56 16.87
CA GLY A 96 -14.08 15.58 16.39
C GLY A 96 -14.71 16.45 15.32
N ARG A 97 -14.13 17.61 15.06
CA ARG A 97 -14.60 18.55 14.03
C ARG A 97 -14.18 18.10 12.62
N ALA A 98 -13.13 17.30 12.55
CA ALA A 98 -12.66 16.66 11.31
C ALA A 98 -11.99 15.33 11.65
N VAL A 99 -11.94 14.45 10.66
CA VAL A 99 -11.22 13.18 10.71
C VAL A 99 -10.18 13.16 9.59
N VAL A 100 -8.93 12.77 9.92
CA VAL A 100 -7.86 12.58 8.96
C VAL A 100 -7.50 11.10 8.91
N LEU A 101 -7.77 10.46 7.78
CA LEU A 101 -7.35 9.08 7.54
C LEU A 101 -5.86 9.06 7.14
N ALA A 102 -5.03 8.43 7.96
CA ALA A 102 -3.60 8.21 7.71
C ALA A 102 -3.21 6.76 8.02
N THR A 103 -4.09 5.84 7.65
CA THR A 103 -4.11 4.43 8.07
C THR A 103 -3.14 3.53 7.31
N GLY A 104 -2.36 4.09 6.40
CA GLY A 104 -1.42 3.32 5.59
C GLY A 104 -2.07 2.54 4.44
N GLY A 105 -1.41 1.47 4.00
CA GLY A 105 -1.76 0.75 2.80
C GLY A 105 -2.73 -0.42 2.97
N LEU A 106 -2.74 -1.28 1.95
CA LEU A 106 -3.69 -2.39 1.80
C LEU A 106 -3.03 -3.72 1.38
N GLY A 107 -1.72 -3.85 1.54
CA GLY A 107 -0.97 -4.99 1.00
C GLY A 107 -1.41 -6.36 1.53
N GLN A 108 -2.04 -6.42 2.68
CA GLN A 108 -2.60 -7.64 3.27
C GLN A 108 -3.80 -8.23 2.48
N VAL A 109 -4.30 -7.51 1.48
CA VAL A 109 -5.27 -8.03 0.50
C VAL A 109 -4.66 -9.17 -0.34
N TYR A 110 -3.33 -9.26 -0.41
CA TYR A 110 -2.59 -10.31 -1.10
C TYR A 110 -1.92 -11.28 -0.12
N ALA A 111 -1.70 -12.50 -0.55
CA ALA A 111 -1.14 -13.55 0.29
C ALA A 111 0.28 -13.22 0.80
N GLN A 112 1.06 -12.53 -0.01
CA GLN A 112 2.40 -12.10 0.34
C GLN A 112 2.56 -10.61 0.02
N THR A 113 3.14 -9.88 0.96
CA THR A 113 3.34 -8.43 0.86
C THR A 113 4.57 -7.99 1.64
N THR A 114 5.08 -6.80 1.36
CA THR A 114 6.11 -6.15 2.20
C THR A 114 5.50 -5.30 3.30
N ASN A 115 4.17 -5.17 3.33
CA ASN A 115 3.46 -4.33 4.28
C ASN A 115 3.25 -5.05 5.64
N PRO A 116 3.22 -4.29 6.74
CA PRO A 116 2.94 -4.85 8.06
C PRO A 116 1.53 -5.45 8.15
N ALA A 117 1.29 -6.27 9.17
CA ALA A 117 0.04 -7.00 9.35
C ALA A 117 -1.21 -6.10 9.44
N VAL A 118 -1.03 -4.85 9.88
CA VAL A 118 -2.08 -3.83 10.01
C VAL A 118 -2.43 -3.11 8.69
N ALA A 119 -1.75 -3.43 7.58
CA ALA A 119 -2.03 -2.81 6.27
C ALA A 119 -3.19 -3.52 5.57
N THR A 120 -4.36 -3.48 6.15
CA THR A 120 -5.59 -4.17 5.77
C THR A 120 -6.55 -3.33 4.92
N GLY A 121 -6.17 -2.08 4.62
CA GLY A 121 -6.98 -1.18 3.80
C GLY A 121 -8.18 -0.56 4.53
N ASP A 122 -8.17 -0.59 5.87
CA ASP A 122 -9.30 -0.14 6.69
C ASP A 122 -9.72 1.30 6.39
N GLY A 123 -8.77 2.22 6.21
CA GLY A 123 -9.09 3.61 5.88
C GLY A 123 -9.78 3.78 4.53
N VAL A 124 -9.44 2.95 3.54
CA VAL A 124 -10.16 2.93 2.25
C VAL A 124 -11.58 2.38 2.45
N GLY A 125 -11.75 1.34 3.26
CA GLY A 125 -13.04 0.80 3.64
C GLY A 125 -13.92 1.83 4.35
N VAL A 126 -13.38 2.52 5.35
CA VAL A 126 -14.04 3.61 6.08
C VAL A 126 -14.44 4.75 5.13
N ALA A 127 -13.54 5.17 4.22
CA ALA A 127 -13.82 6.21 3.25
C ALA A 127 -14.99 5.83 2.33
N LEU A 128 -14.99 4.59 1.81
CA LEU A 128 -16.08 4.06 0.97
C LEU A 128 -17.42 4.05 1.70
N ARG A 129 -17.48 3.50 2.91
CA ARG A 129 -18.73 3.47 3.70
C ARG A 129 -19.20 4.86 4.12
N ALA A 130 -18.28 5.80 4.31
CA ALA A 130 -18.64 7.20 4.49
C ALA A 130 -19.24 7.85 3.24
N GLY A 131 -19.16 7.21 2.06
CA GLY A 131 -19.61 7.73 0.78
C GLY A 131 -18.54 8.53 0.03
N ALA A 132 -17.28 8.47 0.46
CA ALA A 132 -16.20 9.14 -0.25
C ALA A 132 -15.84 8.39 -1.54
N ARG A 133 -15.46 9.15 -2.58
CA ARG A 133 -14.87 8.58 -3.78
C ARG A 133 -13.49 8.03 -3.50
N ILE A 134 -13.22 6.86 -4.04
CA ILE A 134 -11.87 6.31 -4.15
C ILE A 134 -11.44 6.33 -5.61
N ALA A 135 -10.13 6.35 -5.86
CA ALA A 135 -9.59 6.43 -7.22
C ALA A 135 -8.39 5.51 -7.41
N ASP A 136 -8.18 5.09 -8.67
CA ASP A 136 -6.95 4.43 -9.13
C ASP A 136 -6.62 3.11 -8.38
N MET A 137 -7.63 2.39 -7.89
CA MET A 137 -7.46 1.19 -7.07
C MET A 137 -6.78 0.02 -7.79
N GLU A 138 -6.82 0.01 -9.13
CA GLU A 138 -6.13 -1.01 -9.95
C GLU A 138 -4.61 -0.92 -9.91
N PHE A 139 -4.04 0.24 -9.50
CA PHE A 139 -2.61 0.47 -9.48
C PHE A 139 -1.98 0.02 -8.16
N VAL A 140 -1.91 -1.28 -7.98
CA VAL A 140 -1.14 -1.91 -6.90
C VAL A 140 0.25 -2.27 -7.43
N GLN A 141 1.28 -1.67 -6.85
CA GLN A 141 2.67 -1.94 -7.21
C GLN A 141 3.15 -3.20 -6.48
N PHE A 142 3.71 -4.14 -7.24
CA PHE A 142 4.41 -5.30 -6.71
C PHE A 142 5.92 -5.03 -6.68
N HIS A 143 6.56 -5.23 -5.54
CA HIS A 143 8.02 -5.21 -5.49
C HIS A 143 8.57 -6.49 -6.10
N PRO A 144 9.50 -6.41 -7.06
CA PRO A 144 9.95 -7.59 -7.80
C PRO A 144 10.76 -8.57 -6.95
N THR A 145 11.57 -8.06 -6.01
CA THR A 145 12.53 -8.87 -5.24
C THR A 145 12.15 -8.88 -3.77
N VAL A 146 11.09 -9.62 -3.44
CA VAL A 146 10.70 -9.95 -2.06
C VAL A 146 11.16 -11.38 -1.77
N MET A 147 11.75 -11.60 -0.59
CA MET A 147 12.28 -12.91 -0.24
C MET A 147 11.17 -13.95 -0.20
N TRP A 148 11.33 -15.04 -0.94
CA TRP A 148 10.37 -16.12 -0.93
C TRP A 148 10.65 -17.08 0.23
N LEU A 149 9.70 -17.19 1.13
CA LEU A 149 9.82 -17.99 2.36
C LEU A 149 9.04 -19.33 2.32
N GLY A 150 8.64 -19.74 1.13
CA GLY A 150 7.92 -20.99 0.93
C GLY A 150 6.44 -20.81 0.54
N PRO A 151 5.76 -21.90 0.11
CA PRO A 151 4.41 -21.83 -0.45
C PRO A 151 3.33 -21.52 0.60
N THR A 152 3.62 -21.76 1.87
CA THR A 152 2.70 -21.50 2.99
C THR A 152 2.93 -20.14 3.66
N ALA A 153 3.98 -19.42 3.27
CA ALA A 153 4.25 -18.09 3.83
C ALA A 153 3.12 -17.10 3.48
N ARG A 154 2.68 -16.34 4.46
CA ARG A 154 1.59 -15.34 4.35
C ARG A 154 1.98 -14.03 5.00
N GLY A 155 1.33 -12.95 4.58
CA GLY A 155 1.53 -11.62 5.14
C GLY A 155 2.89 -11.03 4.80
N GLN A 156 3.48 -10.35 5.76
CA GLN A 156 4.73 -9.61 5.56
C GLN A 156 5.92 -10.51 5.28
N GLN A 157 6.61 -10.23 4.18
CA GLN A 157 7.84 -10.90 3.76
C GLN A 157 9.01 -9.91 3.71
N PRO A 158 10.27 -10.36 3.93
CA PRO A 158 11.44 -9.49 3.87
C PRO A 158 11.65 -8.88 2.49
N LEU A 159 11.85 -7.58 2.46
CA LEU A 159 12.13 -6.84 1.25
C LEU A 159 13.62 -6.90 0.91
N ILE A 160 13.96 -7.34 -0.29
CA ILE A 160 15.29 -7.16 -0.86
C ILE A 160 15.24 -5.92 -1.75
N SER A 161 15.70 -4.79 -1.23
CA SER A 161 15.60 -3.48 -1.86
C SER A 161 16.16 -3.46 -3.28
N GLU A 162 15.62 -2.57 -4.09
CA GLU A 162 16.12 -2.29 -5.45
C GLU A 162 17.58 -1.81 -5.45
N ALA A 163 18.04 -1.17 -4.37
CA ALA A 163 19.42 -0.73 -4.22
C ALA A 163 20.42 -1.89 -4.36
N VAL A 164 20.06 -3.10 -3.92
CA VAL A 164 20.89 -4.31 -4.09
C VAL A 164 21.14 -4.61 -5.58
N ARG A 165 20.13 -4.40 -6.45
CA ARG A 165 20.32 -4.51 -7.91
C ARG A 165 21.11 -3.32 -8.47
N GLY A 166 20.98 -2.15 -7.86
CA GLY A 166 21.79 -0.97 -8.15
C GLY A 166 23.27 -1.21 -7.92
N ASP A 167 23.63 -1.95 -6.87
CA ASP A 167 24.98 -2.34 -6.51
C ASP A 167 25.50 -3.57 -7.28
N GLY A 168 24.75 -4.04 -8.27
CA GLY A 168 25.23 -5.04 -9.23
C GLY A 168 24.65 -6.44 -9.10
N ALA A 169 23.69 -6.68 -8.19
CA ALA A 169 22.96 -7.95 -8.17
C ALA A 169 22.09 -8.12 -9.41
N PHE A 170 21.85 -9.35 -9.82
CA PHE A 170 21.07 -9.68 -11.00
C PHE A 170 20.20 -10.93 -10.82
N LEU A 171 19.14 -11.01 -11.60
CA LEU A 171 18.16 -12.09 -11.55
C LEU A 171 18.56 -13.25 -12.46
N VAL A 172 18.44 -14.47 -11.94
CA VAL A 172 18.68 -15.70 -12.66
C VAL A 172 17.55 -16.71 -12.45
N ASP A 173 17.36 -17.57 -13.44
CA ASP A 173 16.50 -18.76 -13.31
C ASP A 173 17.25 -19.95 -12.67
N ASP A 174 16.60 -21.10 -12.53
CA ASP A 174 17.20 -22.32 -11.97
C ASP A 174 18.41 -22.84 -12.78
N ALA A 175 18.54 -22.47 -14.04
CA ALA A 175 19.69 -22.80 -14.88
C ALA A 175 20.84 -21.79 -14.75
N GLY A 176 20.68 -20.75 -13.92
CA GLY A 176 21.65 -19.66 -13.76
C GLY A 176 21.65 -18.66 -14.93
N GLN A 177 20.61 -18.64 -15.78
CA GLN A 177 20.51 -17.71 -16.90
C GLN A 177 19.95 -16.35 -16.44
N ARG A 178 20.62 -15.28 -16.84
CA ARG A 178 20.18 -13.87 -16.61
C ARG A 178 19.10 -13.50 -17.62
N PHE A 179 17.84 -13.74 -17.32
CA PHE A 179 16.71 -13.55 -18.23
C PHE A 179 16.33 -12.08 -18.46
N MET A 180 16.69 -11.15 -17.58
CA MET A 180 16.35 -9.73 -17.73
C MET A 180 17.05 -9.06 -18.92
N ARG A 181 18.16 -9.59 -19.40
CA ARG A 181 18.92 -9.04 -20.55
C ARG A 181 18.11 -9.01 -21.85
N ASP A 182 17.21 -9.99 -22.00
CA ASP A 182 16.37 -10.13 -23.20
C ASP A 182 15.02 -9.41 -23.07
N VAL A 183 14.72 -8.86 -21.87
CA VAL A 183 13.43 -8.21 -21.57
C VAL A 183 13.49 -6.70 -21.74
N HIS A 184 14.59 -6.06 -21.31
CA HIS A 184 14.69 -4.60 -21.30
C HIS A 184 16.14 -4.13 -21.46
N PRO A 185 16.40 -2.99 -22.15
CA PRO A 185 17.77 -2.46 -22.32
C PRO A 185 18.53 -2.20 -21.03
N LEU A 186 17.81 -1.82 -19.94
CA LEU A 186 18.39 -1.63 -18.61
C LEU A 186 18.50 -2.94 -17.81
N ALA A 187 18.12 -4.08 -18.41
CA ALA A 187 18.13 -5.40 -17.77
C ALA A 187 17.57 -5.37 -16.34
N ASP A 188 18.35 -5.77 -15.34
CA ASP A 188 17.95 -5.86 -13.94
C ASP A 188 17.65 -4.50 -13.29
N LEU A 189 18.04 -3.39 -13.92
CA LEU A 189 17.74 -2.01 -13.51
C LEU A 189 16.51 -1.41 -14.21
N ALA A 190 15.74 -2.23 -14.92
CA ALA A 190 14.47 -1.81 -15.51
C ALA A 190 13.47 -1.36 -14.42
N PRO A 191 12.42 -0.56 -14.76
CA PRO A 191 11.37 -0.18 -13.84
C PRO A 191 10.77 -1.39 -13.11
N ARG A 192 10.35 -1.21 -11.85
CA ARG A 192 9.86 -2.28 -10.97
C ARG A 192 8.75 -3.12 -11.58
N ASP A 193 7.82 -2.48 -12.26
CA ASP A 193 6.70 -3.15 -12.93
C ASP A 193 7.18 -4.06 -14.07
N VAL A 194 8.19 -3.65 -14.84
CA VAL A 194 8.80 -4.47 -15.90
C VAL A 194 9.49 -5.70 -15.29
N VAL A 195 10.28 -5.50 -14.23
CA VAL A 195 10.99 -6.59 -13.55
C VAL A 195 10.01 -7.58 -12.91
N ALA A 196 8.98 -7.09 -12.21
CA ALA A 196 7.97 -7.95 -11.58
C ALA A 196 7.23 -8.83 -12.61
N LYS A 197 6.85 -8.25 -13.75
CA LYS A 197 6.21 -8.98 -14.87
C LYS A 197 7.12 -10.04 -15.45
N ALA A 198 8.42 -9.72 -15.65
CA ALA A 198 9.39 -10.66 -16.18
C ALA A 198 9.62 -11.84 -15.24
N ILE A 199 9.70 -11.58 -13.93
CA ILE A 199 9.80 -12.63 -12.90
C ILE A 199 8.57 -13.52 -12.94
N MET A 200 7.35 -12.96 -12.91
CA MET A 200 6.12 -13.76 -12.96
C MET A 200 6.05 -14.63 -14.21
N ARG A 201 6.39 -14.10 -15.38
CA ARG A 201 6.44 -14.89 -16.62
C ARG A 201 7.48 -16.01 -16.54
N LYS A 202 8.66 -15.74 -15.98
CA LYS A 202 9.70 -16.75 -15.81
C LYS A 202 9.25 -17.83 -14.83
N MET A 203 8.60 -17.47 -13.73
CA MET A 203 8.02 -18.44 -12.76
C MET A 203 6.98 -19.35 -13.42
N ILE A 204 6.09 -18.80 -14.26
CA ILE A 204 5.08 -19.57 -15.01
C ILE A 204 5.76 -20.50 -16.02
N GLU A 205 6.70 -19.98 -16.82
CA GLU A 205 7.44 -20.72 -17.84
C GLU A 205 8.18 -21.93 -17.24
N THR A 206 8.88 -21.71 -16.14
CA THR A 206 9.68 -22.73 -15.46
C THR A 206 8.87 -23.60 -14.48
N ARG A 207 7.60 -23.22 -14.21
CA ARG A 207 6.75 -23.83 -13.17
C ARG A 207 7.41 -23.83 -11.80
N ARG A 208 8.11 -22.73 -11.47
CA ARG A 208 8.78 -22.53 -10.19
C ARG A 208 8.09 -21.44 -9.38
N PRO A 209 8.06 -21.54 -8.05
CA PRO A 209 7.39 -20.57 -7.18
C PRO A 209 8.23 -19.31 -6.92
N HIS A 210 9.47 -19.25 -7.40
CA HIS A 210 10.38 -18.11 -7.27
C HIS A 210 11.46 -18.15 -8.36
N VAL A 211 12.21 -17.07 -8.47
CA VAL A 211 13.48 -16.99 -9.18
C VAL A 211 14.59 -16.68 -8.17
N TRP A 212 15.82 -16.54 -8.63
CA TRP A 212 16.98 -16.27 -7.78
C TRP A 212 17.55 -14.88 -8.04
N LEU A 213 17.91 -14.18 -6.96
CA LEU A 213 18.75 -12.98 -7.03
C LEU A 213 20.18 -13.37 -6.66
N ASP A 214 21.09 -13.21 -7.62
CA ASP A 214 22.52 -13.37 -7.41
C ASP A 214 23.14 -12.05 -7.00
N ALA A 215 23.53 -11.96 -5.76
CA ALA A 215 24.11 -10.77 -5.15
C ALA A 215 25.49 -11.07 -4.52
N ARG A 216 26.10 -12.21 -4.88
CA ARG A 216 27.37 -12.69 -4.34
C ARG A 216 28.59 -11.85 -4.75
N ASN A 217 28.42 -10.98 -5.74
CA ASN A 217 29.43 -10.03 -6.22
C ASN A 217 29.44 -8.70 -5.43
N ILE A 218 28.56 -8.53 -4.44
CA ILE A 218 28.53 -7.33 -3.60
C ILE A 218 29.45 -7.53 -2.40
N ASP A 219 30.38 -6.61 -2.23
CA ASP A 219 31.26 -6.55 -1.07
C ASP A 219 30.61 -5.78 0.08
N ASN A 220 31.11 -5.98 1.29
CA ASN A 220 30.72 -5.20 2.48
C ASN A 220 29.19 -5.14 2.76
N TRP A 221 28.50 -6.26 2.57
CA TRP A 221 27.05 -6.38 2.76
C TRP A 221 26.54 -5.78 4.08
N GLN A 222 27.24 -6.01 5.19
CA GLN A 222 26.83 -5.55 6.52
C GLN A 222 26.95 -4.03 6.68
N GLU A 223 27.78 -3.39 5.87
CA GLU A 223 27.96 -1.94 5.87
C GLU A 223 26.95 -1.25 4.94
N HIS A 224 26.76 -1.80 3.73
CA HIS A 224 25.86 -1.23 2.72
C HIS A 224 24.37 -1.52 2.98
N PHE A 225 24.06 -2.75 3.42
CA PHE A 225 22.68 -3.24 3.60
C PHE A 225 22.51 -4.00 4.92
N PRO A 226 22.74 -3.36 6.08
CA PRO A 226 22.72 -4.04 7.38
C PRO A 226 21.37 -4.71 7.68
N THR A 227 20.24 -4.05 7.36
CA THR A 227 18.89 -4.58 7.60
C THR A 227 18.57 -5.77 6.69
N ILE A 228 18.95 -5.68 5.40
CA ILE A 228 18.72 -6.77 4.44
C ILE A 228 19.60 -7.97 4.79
N TYR A 229 20.87 -7.73 5.15
CA TYR A 229 21.78 -8.79 5.57
C TYR A 229 21.24 -9.53 6.79
N ALA A 230 20.82 -8.81 7.81
CA ALA A 230 20.22 -9.40 9.02
C ALA A 230 18.93 -10.18 8.68
N SER A 231 18.10 -9.66 7.81
CA SER A 231 16.89 -10.35 7.34
C SER A 231 17.21 -11.65 6.61
N CYS A 232 18.16 -11.64 5.69
CA CYS A 232 18.61 -12.87 5.00
C CYS A 232 19.16 -13.89 5.99
N ALA A 233 20.02 -13.46 6.92
CA ALA A 233 20.63 -14.33 7.94
C ALA A 233 19.57 -14.98 8.86
N ALA A 234 18.50 -14.28 9.21
CA ALA A 234 17.40 -14.78 10.02
C ALA A 234 16.67 -15.98 9.35
N TYR A 235 16.72 -16.05 8.03
CA TYR A 235 16.15 -17.15 7.24
C TYR A 235 17.23 -18.12 6.70
N GLY A 236 18.44 -18.07 7.23
CA GLY A 236 19.52 -19.00 6.89
C GLY A 236 20.19 -18.75 5.54
N VAL A 237 19.98 -17.60 4.92
CA VAL A 237 20.58 -17.18 3.64
C VAL A 237 21.75 -16.24 3.90
N ASN A 238 22.95 -16.57 3.41
CA ASN A 238 24.09 -15.63 3.41
C ASN A 238 24.24 -15.03 2.02
N PRO A 239 23.85 -13.77 1.80
CA PRO A 239 23.80 -13.17 0.47
C PRO A 239 25.20 -13.00 -0.20
N SER A 240 26.27 -13.09 0.56
CA SER A 240 27.64 -13.10 0.00
C SER A 240 28.06 -14.46 -0.60
N ARG A 241 27.28 -15.53 -0.38
CA ARG A 241 27.62 -16.89 -0.84
C ARG A 241 26.47 -17.60 -1.48
N ASP A 242 25.25 -17.31 -1.06
CA ASP A 242 24.04 -18.02 -1.45
C ASP A 242 23.23 -17.15 -2.42
N LEU A 243 22.50 -17.80 -3.33
CA LEU A 243 21.46 -17.15 -4.10
C LEU A 243 20.26 -16.85 -3.20
N ILE A 244 19.67 -15.67 -3.34
CA ILE A 244 18.49 -15.27 -2.56
C ILE A 244 17.23 -15.67 -3.35
N PRO A 245 16.34 -16.53 -2.80
CA PRO A 245 15.08 -16.84 -3.47
C PRO A 245 14.16 -15.62 -3.42
N VAL A 246 13.65 -15.17 -4.56
CA VAL A 246 12.80 -13.97 -4.64
C VAL A 246 11.58 -14.18 -5.53
N SER A 247 10.47 -13.57 -5.15
CA SER A 247 9.25 -13.49 -5.94
C SER A 247 8.60 -12.10 -5.80
N PRO A 248 7.80 -11.66 -6.78
CA PRO A 248 7.04 -10.42 -6.62
C PRO A 248 5.99 -10.53 -5.51
N ALA A 249 5.87 -9.48 -4.70
CA ALA A 249 4.83 -9.39 -3.67
C ALA A 249 4.26 -7.97 -3.61
N ALA A 250 3.02 -7.83 -3.13
CA ALA A 250 2.35 -6.54 -2.99
C ALA A 250 3.16 -5.60 -2.10
N HIS A 251 3.33 -4.34 -2.55
CA HIS A 251 4.25 -3.41 -1.92
C HIS A 251 3.66 -2.04 -1.66
N TYR A 252 2.90 -1.48 -2.60
CA TYR A 252 2.32 -0.15 -2.48
C TYR A 252 1.06 0.00 -3.33
N ALA A 253 0.03 0.65 -2.79
CA ALA A 253 -1.16 1.05 -3.53
C ALA A 253 -1.06 2.53 -3.92
N SER A 254 -1.14 2.84 -5.23
CA SER A 254 -1.19 4.22 -5.72
C SER A 254 -2.60 4.81 -5.64
N GLY A 255 -3.61 3.96 -5.55
CA GLY A 255 -5.01 4.29 -5.34
C GLY A 255 -5.38 4.46 -3.88
N GLY A 256 -6.59 4.94 -3.62
CA GLY A 256 -7.12 5.19 -2.27
C GLY A 256 -8.22 6.25 -2.27
N ALA A 257 -8.52 6.83 -1.10
CA ALA A 257 -9.47 7.92 -0.99
C ALA A 257 -9.06 9.10 -1.88
N ARG A 258 -9.94 9.50 -2.83
CA ARG A 258 -9.67 10.63 -3.74
C ARG A 258 -9.62 11.92 -2.94
N VAL A 259 -8.51 12.65 -3.02
CA VAL A 259 -8.31 13.91 -2.31
C VAL A 259 -7.92 15.06 -3.24
N ASP A 260 -8.26 16.27 -2.83
CA ASP A 260 -7.77 17.50 -3.45
C ASP A 260 -6.35 17.87 -3.00
N LEU A 261 -5.82 19.00 -3.43
CA LEU A 261 -4.47 19.45 -3.05
C LEU A 261 -4.31 19.79 -1.57
N ASN A 262 -5.40 19.89 -0.82
CA ASN A 262 -5.41 20.14 0.63
C ASN A 262 -5.69 18.87 1.42
N GLY A 263 -5.77 17.72 0.77
CA GLY A 263 -6.09 16.45 1.41
C GLY A 263 -7.55 16.23 1.77
N ARG A 264 -8.47 17.10 1.28
CA ARG A 264 -9.91 16.94 1.49
C ARG A 264 -10.45 15.83 0.60
N THR A 265 -11.23 14.92 1.19
CA THR A 265 -12.00 13.94 0.39
C THR A 265 -13.25 14.60 -0.22
N THR A 266 -14.09 13.80 -0.88
CA THR A 266 -15.38 14.28 -1.40
C THR A 266 -16.45 14.45 -0.31
N ILE A 267 -16.17 14.03 0.93
CA ILE A 267 -17.09 14.15 2.06
C ILE A 267 -16.60 15.27 2.99
N PRO A 268 -17.44 16.25 3.34
CA PRO A 268 -17.08 17.31 4.27
C PRO A 268 -16.60 16.76 5.62
N GLY A 269 -15.57 17.35 6.20
CA GLY A 269 -15.01 16.92 7.48
C GLY A 269 -14.10 15.69 7.41
N LEU A 270 -13.99 15.04 6.24
CA LEU A 270 -13.11 13.88 6.04
C LEU A 270 -11.91 14.24 5.16
N TYR A 271 -10.72 13.99 5.67
CA TYR A 271 -9.43 14.17 4.99
C TYR A 271 -8.69 12.84 4.88
N ALA A 272 -7.74 12.75 3.96
CA ALA A 272 -6.83 11.61 3.89
C ALA A 272 -5.44 12.02 3.41
N CYS A 273 -4.39 11.33 3.90
CA CYS A 273 -3.01 11.49 3.45
C CYS A 273 -2.21 10.17 3.56
N GLY A 274 -1.05 10.14 2.92
CA GLY A 274 -0.23 8.93 2.80
C GLY A 274 -0.90 7.87 1.95
N GLU A 275 -0.53 6.60 2.12
CA GLU A 275 -0.91 5.52 1.20
C GLU A 275 -2.43 5.22 1.16
N THR A 276 -3.19 5.61 2.18
CA THR A 276 -4.66 5.48 2.15
C THR A 276 -5.34 6.47 1.19
N ALA A 277 -4.60 7.50 0.73
CA ALA A 277 -5.11 8.58 -0.12
C ALA A 277 -4.65 8.45 -1.57
N CYS A 278 -5.51 8.78 -2.52
CA CYS A 278 -5.15 8.98 -3.92
C CYS A 278 -5.03 10.49 -4.22
N THR A 279 -3.82 11.02 -4.12
CA THR A 279 -3.48 12.41 -4.48
C THR A 279 -3.23 12.58 -5.98
N GLY A 280 -2.87 11.47 -6.63
CA GLY A 280 -2.48 11.41 -8.03
C GLY A 280 -1.00 11.61 -8.32
N VAL A 281 -0.18 11.91 -7.31
CA VAL A 281 1.26 12.15 -7.50
C VAL A 281 2.01 10.92 -8.00
N HIS A 282 1.51 9.73 -7.69
CA HIS A 282 2.14 8.45 -8.07
C HIS A 282 1.74 7.97 -9.47
N GLY A 283 0.64 8.48 -10.02
CA GLY A 283 0.12 7.99 -11.31
C GLY A 283 -0.10 6.47 -11.28
N ALA A 284 0.25 5.82 -12.37
CA ALA A 284 0.07 4.37 -12.53
C ALA A 284 1.18 3.50 -11.90
N ASN A 285 2.27 4.10 -11.44
CA ASN A 285 3.40 3.38 -10.83
C ASN A 285 4.23 4.30 -9.95
N ARG A 286 4.24 4.05 -8.66
CA ARG A 286 4.94 4.88 -7.70
C ARG A 286 6.46 4.82 -7.92
N LEU A 287 7.08 5.99 -7.93
CA LEU A 287 8.52 6.13 -7.91
C LEU A 287 9.05 5.87 -6.48
N ALA A 288 10.16 5.16 -6.37
CA ALA A 288 10.77 4.81 -5.08
C ALA A 288 10.95 6.06 -4.19
N SER A 289 10.81 5.90 -2.89
CA SER A 289 10.93 6.92 -1.83
C SER A 289 9.97 8.11 -1.88
N ASN A 290 9.15 8.27 -2.92
CA ASN A 290 8.19 9.38 -3.00
C ASN A 290 7.01 9.26 -2.02
N SER A 291 6.70 8.05 -1.51
CA SER A 291 5.56 7.83 -0.61
C SER A 291 5.71 8.53 0.74
N LEU A 292 6.90 8.47 1.35
CA LEU A 292 7.16 9.20 2.60
C LEU A 292 7.03 10.71 2.41
N LEU A 293 7.57 11.22 1.30
CA LEU A 293 7.51 12.65 0.97
C LEU A 293 6.07 13.11 0.74
N GLU A 294 5.25 12.34 0.04
CA GLU A 294 3.83 12.61 -0.17
C GLU A 294 3.08 12.73 1.15
N GLY A 295 3.19 11.73 2.03
CA GLY A 295 2.54 11.73 3.34
C GLY A 295 2.90 12.97 4.14
N LEU A 296 4.17 13.35 4.19
CA LEU A 296 4.65 14.53 4.92
C LEU A 296 4.14 15.85 4.33
N VAL A 297 4.08 15.97 3.01
CA VAL A 297 3.59 17.18 2.33
C VAL A 297 2.10 17.34 2.54
N PHE A 298 1.32 16.27 2.32
CA PHE A 298 -0.13 16.33 2.48
C PHE A 298 -0.56 16.49 3.94
N ALA A 299 0.12 15.86 4.91
CA ALA A 299 -0.12 16.11 6.32
C ALA A 299 0.05 17.59 6.68
N ALA A 300 1.08 18.24 6.13
CA ALA A 300 1.29 19.68 6.35
C ALA A 300 0.19 20.54 5.71
N ARG A 301 -0.23 20.20 4.47
CA ARG A 301 -1.33 20.90 3.77
C ARG A 301 -2.67 20.75 4.48
N ILE A 302 -2.97 19.55 5.00
CA ILE A 302 -4.17 19.29 5.81
C ILE A 302 -4.14 20.16 7.07
N ALA A 303 -3.01 20.22 7.77
CA ALA A 303 -2.88 21.05 8.96
C ALA A 303 -3.09 22.54 8.66
N ASP A 304 -2.49 23.05 7.58
CA ASP A 304 -2.66 24.43 7.14
C ASP A 304 -4.12 24.71 6.74
N ASP A 305 -4.78 23.78 6.07
CA ASP A 305 -6.19 23.92 5.68
C ASP A 305 -7.13 23.88 6.89
N LEU A 306 -6.94 22.93 7.81
CA LEU A 306 -7.74 22.86 9.04
C LEU A 306 -7.55 24.08 9.94
N ALA A 307 -6.37 24.69 9.96
CA ALA A 307 -6.14 25.92 10.71
C ALA A 307 -6.99 27.11 10.18
N LEU A 308 -7.28 27.12 8.88
CA LEU A 308 -8.06 28.18 8.23
C LEU A 308 -9.55 27.84 8.08
N ASN A 309 -9.87 26.57 7.89
CA ASN A 309 -11.19 26.11 7.45
C ASN A 309 -11.71 24.96 8.35
N LEU A 310 -11.39 24.96 9.64
CA LEU A 310 -11.85 23.92 10.56
C LEU A 310 -13.38 23.84 10.57
N PRO A 311 -13.99 22.69 10.24
CA PRO A 311 -15.44 22.54 10.19
C PRO A 311 -16.15 22.90 11.51
N THR A 312 -17.40 23.31 11.43
CA THR A 312 -18.22 23.50 12.64
C THR A 312 -18.45 22.17 13.34
N PRO A 313 -18.55 22.15 14.69
CA PRO A 313 -18.89 20.92 15.40
C PRO A 313 -20.23 20.37 14.92
N GLY A 314 -20.27 19.06 14.63
CA GLY A 314 -21.48 18.34 14.27
C GLY A 314 -21.86 17.34 15.38
N GLU A 315 -23.17 17.07 15.50
CA GLU A 315 -23.68 16.03 16.38
C GLU A 315 -23.93 14.76 15.55
N PRO A 316 -23.27 13.62 15.87
CA PRO A 316 -23.45 12.41 15.09
C PRO A 316 -24.88 11.90 15.20
N ILE A 317 -25.51 11.64 14.05
CA ILE A 317 -26.72 10.85 14.02
C ILE A 317 -26.40 9.41 14.41
N ALA A 318 -27.34 8.73 15.09
CA ALA A 318 -27.19 7.32 15.44
C ALA A 318 -27.30 6.47 14.18
N ASP A 319 -26.19 6.35 13.46
CA ASP A 319 -26.03 5.42 12.35
C ASP A 319 -25.16 4.26 12.83
N PHE A 320 -25.82 3.15 13.15
CA PHE A 320 -25.10 1.90 13.35
C PHE A 320 -25.07 1.26 11.97
N SER A 321 -23.92 1.18 11.36
CA SER A 321 -23.77 0.42 10.12
C SER A 321 -24.29 -1.01 10.40
N ASN A 322 -25.40 -1.37 9.76
CA ASN A 322 -25.93 -2.74 9.74
C ASN A 322 -25.08 -3.63 8.79
N GLU A 323 -23.80 -3.31 8.64
CA GLU A 323 -22.94 -4.07 7.75
C GLU A 323 -22.77 -5.49 8.32
N VAL A 324 -23.05 -6.47 7.49
CA VAL A 324 -22.83 -7.87 7.83
C VAL A 324 -21.33 -8.11 7.88
N LEU A 325 -20.79 -8.37 9.06
CA LEU A 325 -19.39 -8.74 9.22
C LEU A 325 -19.12 -10.11 8.60
N LEU A 326 -17.93 -10.30 8.06
CA LEU A 326 -17.47 -11.57 7.53
C LEU A 326 -16.73 -12.38 8.59
N ILE A 327 -16.80 -13.71 8.48
CA ILE A 327 -16.01 -14.57 9.36
C ILE A 327 -14.50 -14.36 9.12
N PRO A 328 -13.67 -14.36 10.17
CA PRO A 328 -12.22 -14.11 10.04
C PRO A 328 -11.49 -15.01 9.04
N SER A 329 -11.92 -16.26 8.90
CA SER A 329 -11.27 -17.23 8.02
C SER A 329 -11.38 -16.93 6.52
N VAL A 330 -12.23 -15.97 6.10
CA VAL A 330 -12.27 -15.54 4.69
C VAL A 330 -11.04 -14.73 4.28
N ARG A 331 -10.28 -14.17 5.23
CA ARG A 331 -9.05 -13.42 4.96
C ARG A 331 -8.06 -14.18 4.08
N ASP A 332 -7.78 -15.43 4.43
CA ASP A 332 -6.85 -16.28 3.65
C ASP A 332 -7.42 -16.64 2.27
N GLN A 333 -8.73 -16.85 2.19
CA GLN A 333 -9.40 -17.13 0.91
C GLN A 333 -9.32 -15.90 -0.01
N ILE A 334 -9.59 -14.71 0.50
CA ILE A 334 -9.49 -13.44 -0.24
C ILE A 334 -8.06 -13.25 -0.73
N SER A 335 -7.08 -13.30 0.15
CA SER A 335 -5.68 -13.02 -0.20
C SER A 335 -5.10 -14.02 -1.20
N THR A 336 -5.51 -15.28 -1.15
CA THR A 336 -5.13 -16.30 -2.12
C THR A 336 -5.74 -15.99 -3.50
N SER A 337 -7.07 -15.79 -3.58
CA SER A 337 -7.75 -15.49 -4.84
C SER A 337 -7.24 -14.19 -5.48
N MET A 338 -6.98 -13.15 -4.68
CA MET A 338 -6.39 -11.89 -5.14
C MET A 338 -4.99 -12.08 -5.71
N THR A 339 -4.16 -12.91 -5.09
CA THR A 339 -2.79 -13.17 -5.56
C THR A 339 -2.80 -13.92 -6.89
N GLU A 340 -3.68 -14.90 -7.03
CA GLU A 340 -3.78 -15.75 -8.21
C GLU A 340 -4.43 -15.04 -9.40
N GLY A 341 -5.51 -14.26 -9.18
CA GLY A 341 -6.32 -13.72 -10.26
C GLY A 341 -6.22 -12.21 -10.48
N ALA A 342 -5.83 -11.43 -9.47
CA ALA A 342 -5.68 -9.97 -9.54
C ALA A 342 -4.28 -9.48 -9.15
N GLY A 343 -3.27 -10.35 -9.25
CA GLY A 343 -1.88 -10.08 -8.93
C GLY A 343 -1.14 -9.25 -9.98
N VAL A 344 0.12 -9.64 -10.26
CA VAL A 344 1.00 -8.93 -11.22
C VAL A 344 0.48 -9.05 -12.66
N LEU A 345 0.05 -10.25 -13.07
CA LEU A 345 -0.52 -10.52 -14.39
C LEU A 345 -2.02 -10.75 -14.25
N ARG A 346 -2.80 -10.03 -15.04
CA ARG A 346 -4.28 -10.02 -15.00
C ARG A 346 -4.86 -10.26 -16.39
N SER A 347 -6.04 -10.86 -16.43
CA SER A 347 -6.85 -11.00 -17.65
C SER A 347 -8.32 -10.86 -17.29
N ALA A 348 -9.21 -10.66 -18.29
CA ALA A 348 -10.65 -10.68 -18.05
C ALA A 348 -11.08 -11.96 -17.33
N GLN A 349 -10.58 -13.11 -17.78
CA GLN A 349 -10.89 -14.41 -17.20
C GLN A 349 -10.46 -14.51 -15.73
N SER A 350 -9.21 -14.10 -15.40
CA SER A 350 -8.71 -14.19 -14.02
C SER A 350 -9.46 -13.23 -13.09
N LEU A 351 -9.77 -12.01 -13.56
CA LEU A 351 -10.52 -11.01 -12.80
C LEU A 351 -11.99 -11.44 -12.59
N ASP A 352 -12.65 -12.03 -13.58
CA ASP A 352 -14.01 -12.58 -13.45
C ASP A 352 -14.07 -13.73 -12.44
N HIS A 353 -13.06 -14.61 -12.47
CA HIS A 353 -12.95 -15.70 -11.50
C HIS A 353 -12.79 -15.15 -10.08
N THR A 354 -11.90 -14.17 -9.89
CA THR A 354 -11.68 -13.54 -8.59
C THR A 354 -12.95 -12.83 -8.09
N LEU A 355 -13.69 -12.11 -8.95
CA LEU A 355 -14.98 -11.50 -8.56
C LEU A 355 -15.98 -12.56 -8.09
N SER A 356 -16.11 -13.67 -8.82
CA SER A 356 -16.99 -14.77 -8.42
C SER A 356 -16.60 -15.38 -7.07
N ASP A 357 -15.31 -15.51 -6.80
CA ASP A 357 -14.79 -15.92 -5.50
C ASP A 357 -15.16 -14.92 -4.40
N LEU A 358 -14.91 -13.63 -4.63
CA LEU A 358 -15.24 -12.57 -3.67
C LEU A 358 -16.74 -12.51 -3.38
N GLU A 359 -17.61 -12.69 -4.39
CA GLU A 359 -19.05 -12.79 -4.17
C GLU A 359 -19.44 -13.97 -3.28
N ARG A 360 -18.77 -15.10 -3.44
CA ARG A 360 -18.97 -16.30 -2.61
C ARG A 360 -18.48 -16.07 -1.18
N PHE A 361 -17.32 -15.42 -1.01
CA PHE A 361 -16.75 -15.09 0.30
C PHE A 361 -17.61 -14.08 1.05
N GLY A 362 -18.16 -13.07 0.36
CA GLY A 362 -19.06 -12.07 0.92
C GLY A 362 -20.36 -12.61 1.53
N LYS A 363 -20.70 -13.89 1.29
CA LYS A 363 -21.85 -14.56 1.90
C LYS A 363 -21.53 -15.24 3.23
N GLN A 364 -20.27 -15.27 3.65
CA GLN A 364 -19.83 -15.94 4.87
C GLN A 364 -19.89 -14.99 6.08
N ALA A 365 -21.12 -14.75 6.56
CA ALA A 365 -21.38 -13.82 7.63
C ALA A 365 -20.83 -14.29 8.99
N SER A 366 -20.28 -13.35 9.77
CA SER A 366 -19.94 -13.55 11.17
C SER A 366 -21.12 -13.17 12.09
N SER A 367 -21.36 -13.96 13.10
CA SER A 367 -22.34 -13.66 14.16
C SER A 367 -21.74 -12.83 15.31
N GLU A 368 -20.40 -12.70 15.34
CA GLU A 368 -19.70 -12.07 16.45
C GLU A 368 -18.77 -10.95 15.95
N PRO A 369 -18.96 -9.69 16.40
CA PRO A 369 -18.03 -8.62 16.09
C PRO A 369 -16.70 -8.84 16.83
N CYS A 370 -15.61 -8.76 16.10
CA CYS A 370 -14.24 -8.80 16.61
C CYS A 370 -13.29 -8.13 15.60
N VAL A 371 -12.08 -7.82 16.04
CA VAL A 371 -11.07 -7.14 15.20
C VAL A 371 -10.88 -7.87 13.88
N GLU A 372 -10.69 -9.17 13.91
CA GLU A 372 -10.43 -9.99 12.74
C GLU A 372 -11.64 -10.05 11.77
N ALA A 373 -12.88 -9.91 12.29
CA ALA A 373 -14.08 -9.85 11.44
C ALA A 373 -14.21 -8.49 10.76
N TRP A 374 -13.91 -7.38 11.45
CA TRP A 374 -13.86 -6.04 10.85
C TRP A 374 -12.76 -5.95 9.78
N GLU A 375 -11.55 -6.43 10.07
CA GLU A 375 -10.45 -6.49 9.09
C GLU A 375 -10.82 -7.34 7.86
N ALA A 376 -11.41 -8.52 8.05
CA ALA A 376 -11.83 -9.39 6.96
C ALA A 376 -12.90 -8.74 6.07
N THR A 377 -13.82 -7.99 6.68
CA THR A 377 -14.87 -7.24 5.97
C THR A 377 -14.26 -6.10 5.15
N ASN A 378 -13.32 -5.34 5.72
CA ASN A 378 -12.60 -4.29 5.01
C ASN A 378 -11.76 -4.85 3.86
N LEU A 379 -11.00 -5.92 4.10
CA LEU A 379 -10.22 -6.61 3.05
C LEU A 379 -11.10 -7.05 1.89
N HIS A 380 -12.28 -7.60 2.17
CA HIS A 380 -13.23 -7.99 1.13
C HIS A 380 -13.72 -6.79 0.31
N LEU A 381 -14.11 -5.70 0.95
CA LEU A 381 -14.58 -4.49 0.28
C LEU A 381 -13.49 -3.89 -0.62
N VAL A 382 -12.26 -3.79 -0.10
CA VAL A 382 -11.10 -3.28 -0.83
C VAL A 382 -10.70 -4.20 -1.98
N ALA A 383 -10.70 -5.52 -1.78
CA ALA A 383 -10.43 -6.51 -2.82
C ALA A 383 -11.43 -6.37 -3.99
N ARG A 384 -12.73 -6.26 -3.69
CA ARG A 384 -13.75 -6.01 -4.72
C ARG A 384 -13.47 -4.72 -5.48
N ALA A 385 -13.14 -3.63 -4.78
CA ALA A 385 -12.84 -2.35 -5.42
C ALA A 385 -11.64 -2.45 -6.39
N ILE A 386 -10.57 -3.16 -6.00
CA ILE A 386 -9.40 -3.38 -6.87
C ILE A 386 -9.79 -4.15 -8.13
N VAL A 387 -10.51 -5.26 -7.98
CA VAL A 387 -10.85 -6.16 -9.11
C VAL A 387 -11.82 -5.51 -10.05
N GLU A 388 -12.85 -4.81 -9.54
CA GLU A 388 -13.83 -4.06 -10.36
C GLU A 388 -13.13 -3.01 -11.24
N VAL A 389 -12.25 -2.19 -10.65
CA VAL A 389 -11.54 -1.16 -11.42
C VAL A 389 -10.53 -1.78 -12.39
N ALA A 390 -9.82 -2.84 -11.98
CA ALA A 390 -8.89 -3.56 -12.85
C ALA A 390 -9.60 -4.20 -14.05
N LYS A 391 -10.85 -4.63 -13.90
CA LYS A 391 -11.69 -5.16 -14.99
C LYS A 391 -12.12 -4.06 -15.95
N ILE A 392 -12.51 -2.88 -15.43
CA ILE A 392 -12.95 -1.73 -16.22
C ILE A 392 -11.81 -1.20 -17.10
N ARG A 393 -10.56 -1.17 -16.59
CA ARG A 393 -9.41 -0.65 -17.36
C ARG A 393 -8.89 -1.68 -18.37
N GLU A 394 -9.24 -1.47 -19.63
CA GLU A 394 -8.85 -2.34 -20.75
C GLU A 394 -7.57 -1.83 -21.42
N GLU A 395 -6.50 -1.76 -20.66
CA GLU A 395 -5.14 -1.44 -21.13
C GLU A 395 -4.10 -2.00 -20.18
N THR A 396 -2.84 -1.92 -20.56
CA THR A 396 -1.68 -2.07 -19.68
C THR A 396 -1.05 -0.72 -19.43
N ARG A 397 -0.87 -0.35 -18.13
CA ARG A 397 -0.24 0.92 -17.72
C ARG A 397 0.42 0.78 -16.35
N GLY A 398 1.70 1.06 -16.25
CA GLY A 398 2.46 1.01 -14.99
C GLY A 398 2.30 -0.32 -14.28
N SER A 399 1.81 -0.31 -13.03
CA SER A 399 1.62 -1.51 -12.22
C SER A 399 0.37 -2.33 -12.59
N HIS A 400 -0.53 -1.80 -13.43
CA HIS A 400 -1.68 -2.53 -13.96
C HIS A 400 -1.32 -3.20 -15.29
N TRP A 401 -1.26 -4.53 -15.29
CA TRP A 401 -0.97 -5.33 -16.49
C TRP A 401 -2.14 -6.23 -16.86
N ARG A 402 -2.64 -6.03 -18.09
CA ARG A 402 -3.68 -6.87 -18.70
C ARG A 402 -3.07 -7.68 -19.84
N GLU A 403 -3.03 -9.00 -19.70
CA GLU A 403 -2.49 -9.88 -20.74
C GLU A 403 -3.35 -9.88 -22.01
N ASP A 404 -4.64 -9.66 -21.86
CA ASP A 404 -5.63 -9.52 -22.93
C ASP A 404 -5.65 -8.10 -23.56
N PHE A 405 -5.11 -7.08 -22.85
CA PHE A 405 -4.92 -5.71 -23.34
C PHE A 405 -3.49 -5.23 -23.08
N PRO A 406 -2.46 -5.81 -23.76
CA PRO A 406 -1.04 -5.59 -23.41
C PRO A 406 -0.52 -4.20 -23.79
N GLN A 407 -1.28 -3.39 -24.51
CA GLN A 407 -0.88 -2.07 -24.97
C GLN A 407 -1.48 -0.97 -24.10
N THR A 408 -0.70 0.12 -23.90
CA THR A 408 -1.20 1.36 -23.33
C THR A 408 -2.05 2.11 -24.35
N SER A 409 -3.18 2.67 -23.94
CA SER A 409 -4.09 3.39 -24.81
C SER A 409 -4.29 4.85 -24.35
N PRO A 410 -4.22 5.85 -25.26
CA PRO A 410 -4.53 7.24 -24.93
C PRO A 410 -5.98 7.43 -24.42
N ALA A 411 -6.93 6.59 -24.85
CA ALA A 411 -8.32 6.63 -24.40
C ALA A 411 -8.46 6.35 -22.90
N TRP A 412 -7.47 5.70 -22.29
CA TRP A 412 -7.40 5.38 -20.86
C TRP A 412 -6.53 6.35 -20.05
N GLN A 413 -6.11 7.50 -20.62
CA GLN A 413 -5.44 8.55 -19.87
C GLN A 413 -6.43 9.31 -18.99
N LYS A 414 -7.04 8.58 -18.06
CA LYS A 414 -8.06 9.04 -17.11
C LYS A 414 -8.00 8.20 -15.84
N ARG A 415 -8.48 8.77 -14.74
CA ARG A 415 -8.68 8.05 -13.49
C ARG A 415 -10.02 7.33 -13.52
N ILE A 416 -10.11 6.22 -12.84
CA ILE A 416 -11.36 5.55 -12.54
C ILE A 416 -11.69 5.84 -11.08
N LEU A 417 -12.85 6.44 -10.87
CA LEU A 417 -13.39 6.73 -9.54
C LEU A 417 -14.45 5.68 -9.22
N LEU A 418 -14.47 5.21 -7.97
CA LEU A 418 -15.54 4.39 -7.42
C LEU A 418 -16.23 5.08 -6.26
N GLU A 419 -17.52 4.87 -6.14
CA GLU A 419 -18.36 5.18 -4.99
C GLU A 419 -19.13 3.93 -4.57
N LEU A 420 -19.39 3.80 -3.27
CA LEU A 420 -20.28 2.76 -2.76
C LEU A 420 -21.69 3.35 -2.58
N VAL A 421 -22.65 2.90 -3.39
CA VAL A 421 -24.05 3.35 -3.36
C VAL A 421 -24.93 2.15 -3.11
N ASP A 422 -25.66 2.13 -2.01
CA ASP A 422 -26.57 1.03 -1.63
C ASP A 422 -25.89 -0.37 -1.69
N GLY A 423 -24.64 -0.45 -1.26
CA GLY A 423 -23.85 -1.70 -1.24
C GLY A 423 -23.29 -2.13 -2.61
N ALA A 424 -23.55 -1.40 -3.68
CA ALA A 424 -23.01 -1.63 -5.01
C ALA A 424 -21.99 -0.55 -5.40
N PHE A 425 -21.00 -0.94 -6.23
CA PHE A 425 -20.09 0.03 -6.79
C PHE A 425 -20.70 0.76 -7.99
N SER A 426 -20.60 2.09 -7.97
CA SER A 426 -20.81 2.97 -9.11
C SER A 426 -19.46 3.57 -9.52
N HIS A 427 -19.19 3.67 -10.82
CA HIS A 427 -17.93 4.23 -11.31
C HIS A 427 -18.15 5.45 -12.21
N SER A 428 -17.13 6.31 -12.22
CA SER A 428 -17.04 7.48 -13.11
C SER A 428 -15.57 7.70 -13.53
N PHE A 429 -15.37 8.63 -14.47
CA PHE A 429 -14.03 8.91 -14.98
C PHE A 429 -13.64 10.38 -14.71
N GLU A 430 -12.41 10.59 -14.30
CA GLU A 430 -11.80 11.91 -14.14
C GLU A 430 -10.63 12.03 -15.13
N PRO A 431 -10.61 13.07 -16.00
CA PRO A 431 -9.47 13.30 -16.87
C PRO A 431 -8.19 13.56 -16.06
N VAL A 432 -7.07 12.99 -16.50
CA VAL A 432 -5.76 13.39 -15.97
C VAL A 432 -5.36 14.67 -16.70
N ALA A 433 -5.18 15.77 -15.95
CA ALA A 433 -4.66 17.01 -16.54
C ALA A 433 -3.31 16.73 -17.21
N ASN A 434 -3.15 17.18 -18.46
CA ASN A 434 -1.86 17.11 -19.12
C ASN A 434 -0.88 17.98 -18.31
N ALA A 435 0.23 17.37 -17.86
CA ALA A 435 1.30 18.06 -17.16
C ALA A 435 2.12 18.91 -18.14
#